data_1c8b1b1d3385cb24a656264355aa1145
#
_entry.id   1c8b1b1d3385cb24a656264355aa1145
#
_cell.length_a   1.000
_cell.length_b   1.000
_cell.length_c   1.000
_cell.angle_alpha   90.00
_cell.angle_beta   90.00
_cell.angle_gamma   90.00
#
_symmetry.space_group_name_H-M   'P 1'
#
loop_
_entity.id
_entity.type
_entity.pdbx_description
1 polymer ?
#
loop_
_entity_poly.entity_id
_entity_poly.type
_entity_poly.pdbx_seq_one_letter_code
_entity_poly.pdbx_strand_id
1 'polypeptide(L)'
;MELKPIQTRKDYQAALADIEQLWDAPAKSSDADKLEILTLLVQHYESIHHPIADPDPIEFINHVMESRGLTRKDMEPYIGARGRVADILNRTRPLTLEMIRRLADHLKLPVEVLVRPYPLRREQELLVA
;
A
#
# COMPACT_ATOMS: atom_id res chain seq x y z
N MET A 1 14.54 14.26 -27.07
CA MET A 1 14.29 13.37 -25.91
C MET A 1 14.99 12.05 -26.12
N GLU A 2 15.97 11.75 -25.28
CA GLU A 2 16.68 10.50 -25.31
C GLU A 2 16.09 9.52 -24.30
N LEU A 3 15.90 8.28 -24.74
CA LEU A 3 15.52 7.19 -23.85
C LEU A 3 16.77 6.58 -23.26
N LYS A 4 16.93 6.68 -21.96
CA LYS A 4 18.07 6.13 -21.23
C LYS A 4 17.62 5.54 -19.90
N PRO A 5 18.39 4.61 -19.32
CA PRO A 5 18.06 4.07 -18.02
C PRO A 5 17.97 5.17 -16.96
N ILE A 6 17.04 5.03 -16.04
CA ILE A 6 16.90 5.94 -14.91
C ILE A 6 17.83 5.42 -13.80
N GLN A 7 18.87 6.18 -13.50
CA GLN A 7 19.88 5.78 -12.51
C GLN A 7 19.91 6.68 -11.29
N THR A 8 19.48 7.93 -11.43
CA THR A 8 19.50 8.92 -10.36
C THR A 8 18.13 9.51 -10.14
N ARG A 9 17.94 10.17 -8.98
CA ARG A 9 16.69 10.88 -8.70
C ARG A 9 16.43 11.99 -9.73
N LYS A 10 17.49 12.63 -10.21
CA LYS A 10 17.38 13.65 -11.25
C LYS A 10 16.86 13.06 -12.55
N ASP A 11 17.38 11.88 -12.93
CA ASP A 11 16.88 11.15 -14.11
C ASP A 11 15.40 10.79 -13.95
N TYR A 12 15.02 10.37 -12.74
CA TYR A 12 13.63 10.00 -12.44
C TYR A 12 12.69 11.20 -12.58
N GLN A 13 13.07 12.35 -12.05
CA GLN A 13 12.27 13.58 -12.15
C GLN A 13 12.15 14.05 -13.60
N ALA A 14 13.25 13.95 -14.37
CA ALA A 14 13.23 14.29 -15.78
C ALA A 14 12.30 13.36 -16.58
N ALA A 15 12.32 12.07 -16.26
CA ALA A 15 11.44 11.10 -16.91
C ALA A 15 9.96 11.38 -16.61
N LEU A 16 9.63 11.75 -15.37
CA LEU A 16 8.25 12.11 -15.01
C LEU A 16 7.79 13.35 -15.77
N ALA A 17 8.65 14.36 -15.94
CA ALA A 17 8.34 15.54 -16.73
C ALA A 17 8.09 15.21 -18.20
N ASP A 18 8.90 14.30 -18.76
CA ASP A 18 8.74 13.85 -20.15
C ASP A 18 7.44 13.07 -20.33
N ILE A 19 7.08 12.24 -19.37
CA ILE A 19 5.80 11.50 -19.39
C ILE A 19 4.63 12.49 -19.42
N GLU A 20 4.68 13.54 -18.60
CA GLU A 20 3.64 14.56 -18.57
C GLU A 20 3.47 15.24 -19.91
N GLN A 21 4.57 15.57 -20.59
CA GLN A 21 4.54 16.18 -21.92
C GLN A 21 3.96 15.23 -22.98
N LEU A 22 4.18 13.95 -22.86
CA LEU A 22 3.72 12.95 -23.83
C LEU A 22 2.36 12.35 -23.51
N TRP A 23 1.74 12.76 -22.40
CA TRP A 23 0.53 12.13 -21.87
C TRP A 23 -0.60 12.04 -22.89
N ASP A 24 -0.78 13.07 -23.70
CA ASP A 24 -1.85 13.15 -24.70
C ASP A 24 -1.42 12.68 -26.10
N ALA A 25 -0.32 11.94 -26.21
CA ALA A 25 0.19 11.49 -27.49
C ALA A 25 -0.84 10.59 -28.21
N PRO A 26 -1.03 10.78 -29.53
CA PRO A 26 -1.95 9.94 -30.29
C PRO A 26 -1.54 8.46 -30.25
N ALA A 27 -2.52 7.58 -30.20
CA ALA A 27 -2.28 6.13 -30.23
C ALA A 27 -1.46 5.74 -31.46
N LYS A 28 -0.52 4.80 -31.30
CA LYS A 28 0.36 4.29 -32.37
C LYS A 28 1.31 5.33 -32.97
N SER A 29 1.52 6.47 -32.30
CA SER A 29 2.55 7.43 -32.70
C SER A 29 3.89 7.05 -32.09
N SER A 30 4.99 7.66 -32.61
CA SER A 30 6.30 7.47 -31.99
C SER A 30 6.37 8.04 -30.57
N ASP A 31 5.58 9.09 -30.30
CA ASP A 31 5.48 9.66 -28.95
C ASP A 31 4.75 8.73 -28.00
N ALA A 32 3.74 8.00 -28.47
CA ALA A 32 3.05 6.99 -27.67
C ALA A 32 4.00 5.85 -27.29
N ASP A 33 4.87 5.44 -28.22
CA ASP A 33 5.89 4.41 -27.96
C ASP A 33 6.90 4.89 -26.92
N LYS A 34 7.34 6.14 -27.01
CA LYS A 34 8.24 6.75 -26.02
C LYS A 34 7.59 6.82 -24.65
N LEU A 35 6.30 7.19 -24.60
CA LEU A 35 5.53 7.24 -23.35
C LEU A 35 5.49 5.86 -22.70
N GLU A 36 5.22 4.81 -23.46
CA GLU A 36 5.18 3.44 -22.97
C GLU A 36 6.53 3.02 -22.39
N ILE A 37 7.62 3.28 -23.11
CA ILE A 37 8.97 2.93 -22.66
C ILE A 37 9.35 3.71 -21.41
N LEU A 38 9.08 5.02 -21.37
CA LEU A 38 9.35 5.85 -20.18
C LEU A 38 8.57 5.35 -18.96
N THR A 39 7.30 4.97 -19.16
CA THR A 39 6.47 4.42 -18.10
C THR A 39 7.09 3.14 -17.51
N LEU A 40 7.59 2.24 -18.38
CA LEU A 40 8.25 1.02 -17.94
C LEU A 40 9.55 1.31 -17.18
N LEU A 41 10.35 2.27 -17.64
CA LEU A 41 11.58 2.69 -16.97
C LEU A 41 11.30 3.28 -15.59
N VAL A 42 10.28 4.13 -15.48
CA VAL A 42 9.85 4.74 -14.21
C VAL A 42 9.37 3.67 -13.24
N GLN A 43 8.53 2.74 -13.69
CA GLN A 43 8.05 1.65 -12.86
C GLN A 43 9.18 0.79 -12.32
N HIS A 44 10.15 0.49 -13.17
CA HIS A 44 11.32 -0.29 -12.76
C HIS A 44 12.14 0.44 -11.69
N TYR A 45 12.41 1.74 -11.89
CA TYR A 45 13.13 2.54 -10.91
C TYR A 45 12.39 2.61 -9.57
N GLU A 46 11.08 2.84 -9.61
CA GLU A 46 10.24 2.90 -8.41
C GLU A 46 10.26 1.57 -7.64
N SER A 47 10.26 0.45 -8.35
CA SER A 47 10.29 -0.88 -7.71
C SER A 47 11.59 -1.13 -6.95
N ILE A 48 12.68 -0.51 -7.36
CA ILE A 48 14.00 -0.67 -6.73
C ILE A 48 14.20 0.36 -5.60
N HIS A 49 13.88 1.62 -5.86
CA HIS A 49 14.20 2.73 -4.96
C HIS A 49 13.05 3.15 -4.04
N HIS A 50 11.82 2.84 -4.42
CA HIS A 50 10.62 3.10 -3.64
C HIS A 50 9.78 1.83 -3.60
N PRO A 51 10.32 0.74 -3.02
CA PRO A 51 9.51 -0.46 -2.91
C PRO A 51 8.24 -0.08 -2.17
N ILE A 52 7.09 -0.46 -2.72
CA ILE A 52 5.84 -0.34 -1.99
C ILE A 52 6.03 -1.23 -0.78
N ALA A 53 6.28 -0.62 0.37
CA ALA A 53 6.37 -1.35 1.62
C ALA A 53 5.03 -2.09 1.77
N ASP A 54 5.09 -3.42 1.95
CA ASP A 54 3.89 -4.16 2.26
C ASP A 54 3.22 -3.52 3.46
N PRO A 55 1.92 -3.19 3.38
CA PRO A 55 1.24 -2.58 4.51
C PRO A 55 1.29 -3.51 5.71
N ASP A 56 1.39 -2.97 6.91
CA ASP A 56 1.23 -3.78 8.11
C ASP A 56 -0.26 -4.22 8.22
N PRO A 57 -0.58 -5.19 9.05
CA PRO A 57 -1.96 -5.69 9.16
C PRO A 57 -3.00 -4.62 9.46
N ILE A 58 -2.68 -3.64 10.29
CA ILE A 58 -3.64 -2.60 10.66
C ILE A 58 -3.84 -1.59 9.54
N GLU A 59 -2.79 -1.17 8.86
CA GLU A 59 -2.89 -0.32 7.68
C GLU A 59 -3.72 -0.99 6.59
N PHE A 60 -3.50 -2.30 6.40
CA PHE A 60 -4.24 -3.08 5.42
C PHE A 60 -5.73 -3.16 5.77
N ILE A 61 -6.05 -3.43 7.03
CA ILE A 61 -7.46 -3.49 7.49
C ILE A 61 -8.14 -2.13 7.29
N ASN A 62 -7.48 -1.04 7.67
CA ASN A 62 -8.01 0.31 7.47
C ASN A 62 -8.25 0.61 5.98
N HIS A 63 -7.33 0.20 5.11
CA HIS A 63 -7.48 0.36 3.67
C HIS A 63 -8.69 -0.41 3.13
N VAL A 64 -8.87 -1.65 3.57
CA VAL A 64 -10.03 -2.48 3.18
C VAL A 64 -11.33 -1.84 3.66
N MET A 65 -11.37 -1.36 4.90
CA MET A 65 -12.54 -0.68 5.45
C MET A 65 -12.91 0.54 4.62
N GLU A 66 -11.92 1.37 4.30
CA GLU A 66 -12.12 2.57 3.49
C GLU A 66 -12.61 2.23 2.09
N SER A 67 -11.96 1.28 1.41
CA SER A 67 -12.30 0.92 0.04
C SER A 67 -13.65 0.21 -0.10
N ARG A 68 -14.08 -0.50 0.94
CA ARG A 68 -15.38 -1.22 0.94
C ARG A 68 -16.49 -0.48 1.68
N GLY A 69 -16.20 0.70 2.22
CA GLY A 69 -17.20 1.47 2.98
C GLY A 69 -17.60 0.82 4.29
N LEU A 70 -16.70 0.08 4.93
CA LEU A 70 -16.96 -0.60 6.20
C LEU A 70 -16.69 0.34 7.38
N THR A 71 -17.58 0.37 8.36
CA THR A 71 -17.39 1.11 9.60
C THR A 71 -16.78 0.20 10.67
N ARG A 72 -16.36 0.79 11.79
CA ARG A 72 -15.88 -0.01 12.93
C ARG A 72 -16.96 -0.97 13.44
N LYS A 73 -18.21 -0.55 13.40
CA LYS A 73 -19.34 -1.42 13.79
C LYS A 73 -19.44 -2.63 12.87
N ASP A 74 -19.19 -2.45 11.58
CA ASP A 74 -19.23 -3.53 10.61
C ASP A 74 -18.12 -4.57 10.87
N MET A 75 -17.07 -4.20 11.59
CA MET A 75 -15.95 -5.08 11.92
C MET A 75 -16.20 -5.90 13.19
N GLU A 76 -17.22 -5.58 13.98
CA GLU A 76 -17.51 -6.31 15.22
C GLU A 76 -17.68 -7.82 15.05
N PRO A 77 -18.36 -8.33 14.00
CA PRO A 77 -18.48 -9.79 13.82
C PRO A 77 -17.16 -10.52 13.66
N TYR A 78 -16.12 -9.83 13.23
CA TYR A 78 -14.81 -10.42 12.95
C TYR A 78 -13.79 -10.20 14.05
N ILE A 79 -13.87 -9.05 14.72
CA ILE A 79 -12.88 -8.64 15.72
C ILE A 79 -13.40 -8.79 17.14
N GLY A 80 -14.64 -8.36 17.39
CA GLY A 80 -15.25 -8.41 18.71
C GLY A 80 -16.04 -7.15 19.00
N ALA A 81 -16.43 -6.96 20.26
CA ALA A 81 -17.22 -5.82 20.69
C ALA A 81 -16.50 -4.48 20.37
N ARG A 82 -17.28 -3.39 20.39
CA ARG A 82 -16.80 -2.05 20.04
C ARG A 82 -15.45 -1.68 20.66
N GLY A 83 -15.27 -1.95 21.95
CA GLY A 83 -14.00 -1.66 22.63
C GLY A 83 -12.83 -2.45 22.08
N ARG A 84 -13.07 -3.71 21.69
CA ARG A 84 -12.05 -4.57 21.10
C ARG A 84 -11.67 -4.07 19.70
N VAL A 85 -12.63 -3.66 18.89
CA VAL A 85 -12.38 -3.07 17.57
C VAL A 85 -11.49 -1.83 17.73
N ALA A 86 -11.83 -0.95 18.67
CA ALA A 86 -11.03 0.24 18.94
C ALA A 86 -9.60 -0.11 19.36
N ASP A 87 -9.43 -1.08 20.26
CA ASP A 87 -8.11 -1.52 20.73
C ASP A 87 -7.25 -2.05 19.58
N ILE A 88 -7.82 -2.86 18.71
CA ILE A 88 -7.10 -3.43 17.57
C ILE A 88 -6.69 -2.35 16.57
N LEU A 89 -7.63 -1.50 16.16
CA LEU A 89 -7.36 -0.47 15.16
C LEU A 89 -6.48 0.66 15.68
N ASN A 90 -6.49 0.92 16.98
CA ASN A 90 -5.63 1.90 17.62
C ASN A 90 -4.27 1.31 18.01
N ARG A 91 -4.00 0.05 17.70
CA ARG A 91 -2.73 -0.64 17.98
C ARG A 91 -2.40 -0.81 19.47
N THR A 92 -3.43 -0.81 20.32
CA THR A 92 -3.23 -1.05 21.74
C THR A 92 -3.28 -2.52 22.12
N ARG A 93 -3.81 -3.36 21.22
CA ARG A 93 -3.82 -4.82 21.34
C ARG A 93 -3.50 -5.48 20.01
N PRO A 94 -2.79 -6.62 20.02
CA PRO A 94 -2.47 -7.34 18.79
C PRO A 94 -3.67 -8.11 18.26
N LEU A 95 -3.68 -8.35 16.94
CA LEU A 95 -4.62 -9.26 16.32
C LEU A 95 -4.40 -10.67 16.88
N THR A 96 -5.49 -11.35 17.21
CA THR A 96 -5.43 -12.76 17.61
C THR A 96 -5.56 -13.66 16.38
N LEU A 97 -5.11 -14.89 16.51
CA LEU A 97 -5.23 -15.88 15.43
C LEU A 97 -6.69 -16.07 15.01
N GLU A 98 -7.61 -16.07 15.97
CA GLU A 98 -9.04 -16.22 15.66
C GLU A 98 -9.58 -15.03 14.86
N MET A 99 -9.18 -13.80 15.19
CA MET A 99 -9.54 -12.61 14.41
C MET A 99 -9.00 -12.72 12.98
N ILE A 100 -7.76 -13.16 12.82
CA ILE A 100 -7.15 -13.35 11.51
C ILE A 100 -7.94 -14.37 10.70
N ARG A 101 -8.33 -15.48 11.29
CA ARG A 101 -9.14 -16.50 10.62
C ARG A 101 -10.49 -15.98 10.17
N ARG A 102 -11.17 -15.22 11.03
CA ARG A 102 -12.47 -14.62 10.69
C ARG A 102 -12.35 -13.60 9.56
N LEU A 103 -11.35 -12.73 9.63
CA LEU A 103 -11.11 -11.74 8.58
C LEU A 103 -10.79 -12.41 7.24
N ALA A 104 -9.96 -13.45 7.26
CA ALA A 104 -9.61 -14.18 6.05
C ALA A 104 -10.80 -14.93 5.45
N ASP A 105 -11.60 -15.58 6.29
CA ASP A 105 -12.71 -16.42 5.82
C ASP A 105 -13.90 -15.57 5.35
N HIS A 106 -14.27 -14.54 6.08
CA HIS A 106 -15.49 -13.76 5.81
C HIS A 106 -15.27 -12.58 4.89
N LEU A 107 -14.16 -11.87 5.04
CA LEU A 107 -13.82 -10.73 4.19
C LEU A 107 -12.87 -11.07 3.06
N LYS A 108 -12.41 -12.33 2.99
CA LYS A 108 -11.47 -12.81 1.96
C LYS A 108 -10.17 -12.04 1.94
N LEU A 109 -9.65 -11.70 3.11
CA LEU A 109 -8.37 -11.01 3.23
C LEU A 109 -7.21 -12.01 3.21
N PRO A 110 -6.05 -11.63 2.65
CA PRO A 110 -4.90 -12.53 2.59
C PRO A 110 -4.30 -12.74 3.97
N VAL A 111 -4.19 -14.00 4.38
CA VAL A 111 -3.60 -14.39 5.67
C VAL A 111 -2.15 -13.90 5.76
N GLU A 112 -1.41 -13.95 4.66
CA GLU A 112 0.00 -13.55 4.59
C GLU A 112 0.23 -12.11 5.05
N VAL A 113 -0.74 -11.23 4.83
CA VAL A 113 -0.67 -9.85 5.29
C VAL A 113 -1.05 -9.75 6.77
N LEU A 114 -2.13 -10.45 7.16
CA LEU A 114 -2.67 -10.36 8.51
C LEU A 114 -1.75 -10.94 9.59
N VAL A 115 -0.87 -11.89 9.23
CA VAL A 115 0.05 -12.53 10.17
C VAL A 115 1.37 -11.79 10.33
N ARG A 116 1.61 -10.72 9.58
CA ARG A 116 2.86 -9.97 9.68
C ARG A 116 3.01 -9.33 11.05
N PRO A 117 4.24 -9.33 11.62
CA PRO A 117 4.48 -8.60 12.86
C PRO A 117 4.31 -7.10 12.63
N TYR A 118 3.83 -6.41 13.64
CA TYR A 118 3.73 -4.96 13.61
C TYR A 118 3.87 -4.42 15.04
N PRO A 119 4.41 -3.21 15.21
CA PRO A 119 4.58 -2.66 16.56
C PRO A 119 3.25 -2.17 17.12
N LEU A 120 3.02 -2.47 18.40
CA LEU A 120 1.90 -1.90 19.14
C LEU A 120 2.27 -0.47 19.54
N ARG A 121 1.26 0.34 19.84
CA ARG A 121 1.46 1.75 20.22
C ARG A 121 2.45 1.91 21.37
N ARG A 122 2.36 1.05 22.39
CA ARG A 122 3.25 1.07 23.55
C ARG A 122 4.70 0.80 23.15
N GLU A 123 4.93 -0.13 22.24
CA GLU A 123 6.27 -0.46 21.73
C GLU A 123 6.85 0.70 20.92
N GLN A 124 6.03 1.37 20.13
CA GLN A 124 6.44 2.55 19.37
C GLN A 124 6.85 3.69 20.31
N GLU A 125 6.11 3.91 21.38
CA GLU A 125 6.44 4.93 22.38
C GLU A 125 7.77 4.65 23.06
N LEU A 126 8.07 3.38 23.36
CA LEU A 126 9.33 2.96 23.95
C LEU A 126 10.52 3.16 22.99
N LEU A 127 10.30 2.99 21.69
CA LEU A 127 11.34 3.17 20.67
C LEU A 127 11.66 4.65 20.44
N VAL A 128 10.72 5.54 20.67
CA VAL A 128 10.87 7.00 20.48
C VAL A 128 11.43 7.69 21.70
N ALA A 129 11.29 7.09 22.86
CA ALA A 129 11.80 7.64 24.12
C ALA A 129 13.37 7.47 24.25
#